data_c10deb24588b562e8822bf6c1840fd37
#
_entry.id   c10deb24588b562e8822bf6c1840fd37
#
_cell.length_a   1.000
_cell.length_b   1.000
_cell.length_c   1.000
_cell.angle_alpha   90.00
_cell.angle_beta   90.00
_cell.angle_gamma   90.00
#
_symmetry.space_group_name_H-M   'P 1'
#
loop_
_entity.id
_entity.type
_entity.pdbx_description
1 polymer ?
#
loop_
_entity_poly.entity_id
_entity_poly.type
_entity_poly.pdbx_seq_one_letter_code
_entity_poly.pdbx_strand_id
1 'polypeptide(L)'
;MNTEMQPKIALIHATRLAIPPIEKTFQDFWPEANTFNLLDEGLLKDIDSLSSQQMNQRFQSLASYATGTGCDAILFSCSVFSDSIDSAKKIFDLPVYKPNEAMLDSIYKLAQEKKELKMVVMGTSQLSVDSLSSEIGEWSKTNHASIQIDKLFIDQAFELLGKGQLDLHDAMIMDAVKKNQHADLIVFTQFSMASAFKQSQEVSSAPIFSAPIIAVQTLQTRITHER
;
A
#
# COMPACT_ATOMS: atom_id res chain seq x y z
N MET A 1 -13.32 34.79 3.43
CA MET A 1 -12.39 33.68 3.64
C MET A 1 -13.05 32.47 2.99
N ASN A 2 -12.60 32.06 1.81
CA ASN A 2 -12.98 30.76 1.24
C ASN A 2 -12.39 29.69 2.13
N THR A 3 -13.18 29.06 2.97
CA THR A 3 -12.82 27.79 3.60
C THR A 3 -12.91 26.76 2.48
N GLU A 4 -11.79 26.56 1.75
CA GLU A 4 -11.66 25.36 0.91
C GLU A 4 -11.90 24.17 1.85
N MET A 5 -12.96 23.41 1.58
CA MET A 5 -13.26 22.21 2.37
C MET A 5 -12.07 21.26 2.23
N GLN A 6 -11.45 20.92 3.35
CA GLN A 6 -10.34 19.96 3.38
C GLN A 6 -10.81 18.62 2.80
N PRO A 7 -10.03 17.99 1.92
CA PRO A 7 -10.36 16.67 1.40
C PRO A 7 -10.53 15.66 2.54
N LYS A 8 -11.64 14.93 2.54
CA LYS A 8 -11.98 13.95 3.56
C LYS A 8 -11.71 12.54 3.03
N ILE A 9 -10.77 11.83 3.61
CA ILE A 9 -10.34 10.51 3.14
C ILE A 9 -10.67 9.43 4.17
N ALA A 10 -11.41 8.42 3.75
CA ALA A 10 -11.68 7.24 4.54
C ALA A 10 -10.53 6.21 4.39
N LEU A 11 -9.94 5.79 5.49
CA LEU A 11 -8.91 4.76 5.55
C LEU A 11 -9.51 3.50 6.15
N ILE A 12 -9.55 2.40 5.39
CA ILE A 12 -10.19 1.14 5.82
C ILE A 12 -9.12 0.07 6.04
N HIS A 13 -9.10 -0.50 7.24
CA HIS A 13 -8.05 -1.37 7.74
C HIS A 13 -8.57 -2.74 8.16
N ALA A 14 -7.79 -3.79 7.90
CA ALA A 14 -7.98 -5.14 8.45
C ALA A 14 -7.11 -5.41 9.69
N THR A 15 -6.17 -4.51 9.99
CA THR A 15 -5.28 -4.59 11.16
C THR A 15 -4.94 -3.19 11.69
N ARG A 16 -4.89 -3.06 13.01
CA ARG A 16 -4.47 -1.81 13.66
C ARG A 16 -3.02 -1.41 13.36
N LEU A 17 -2.17 -2.36 12.99
CA LEU A 17 -0.76 -2.11 12.67
C LEU A 17 -0.58 -1.26 11.40
N ALA A 18 -1.59 -1.19 10.52
CA ALA A 18 -1.56 -0.36 9.33
C ALA A 18 -1.91 1.13 9.61
N ILE A 19 -2.54 1.43 10.75
CA ILE A 19 -3.04 2.78 11.05
C ILE A 19 -1.90 3.79 11.26
N PRO A 20 -0.97 3.60 12.22
CA PRO A 20 0.06 4.61 12.46
C PRO A 20 0.94 4.92 11.23
N PRO A 21 1.38 3.94 10.42
CA PRO A 21 2.18 4.22 9.24
C PRO A 21 1.45 5.06 8.18
N ILE A 22 0.16 4.79 7.94
CA ILE A 22 -0.59 5.56 6.93
C ILE A 22 -0.95 6.96 7.42
N GLU A 23 -1.31 7.12 8.70
CA GLU A 23 -1.53 8.43 9.30
C GLU A 23 -0.27 9.30 9.23
N LYS A 24 0.90 8.72 9.58
CA LYS A 24 2.18 9.40 9.44
C LYS A 24 2.47 9.80 8.00
N THR A 25 2.14 8.93 7.03
CA THR A 25 2.30 9.22 5.62
C THR A 25 1.43 10.41 5.17
N PHE A 26 0.17 10.47 5.60
CA PHE A 26 -0.67 11.65 5.33
C PHE A 26 -0.12 12.92 5.98
N GLN A 27 0.33 12.85 7.23
CA GLN A 27 0.95 13.99 7.90
C GLN A 27 2.19 14.51 7.17
N ASP A 28 3.01 13.62 6.61
CA ASP A 28 4.27 13.97 5.95
C ASP A 28 4.08 14.46 4.50
N PHE A 29 3.10 13.92 3.78
CA PHE A 29 2.95 14.14 2.33
C PHE A 29 1.67 14.88 1.93
N TRP A 30 0.64 14.87 2.79
CA TRP A 30 -0.62 15.56 2.53
C TRP A 30 -1.33 15.99 3.83
N PRO A 31 -0.71 16.91 4.61
CA PRO A 31 -1.22 17.31 5.93
C PRO A 31 -2.57 18.04 5.89
N GLU A 32 -2.99 18.54 4.71
CA GLU A 32 -4.29 19.22 4.54
C GLU A 32 -5.46 18.23 4.45
N ALA A 33 -5.20 16.94 4.20
CA ALA A 33 -6.25 15.94 4.14
C ALA A 33 -6.82 15.63 5.53
N ASN A 34 -8.14 15.63 5.64
CA ASN A 34 -8.85 15.18 6.84
C ASN A 34 -9.10 13.67 6.74
N THR A 35 -8.31 12.87 7.45
CA THR A 35 -8.42 11.41 7.42
C THR A 35 -9.23 10.88 8.59
N PHE A 36 -9.96 9.78 8.39
CA PHE A 36 -10.56 9.00 9.46
C PHE A 36 -10.41 7.50 9.20
N ASN A 37 -10.27 6.72 10.28
CA ASN A 37 -10.00 5.30 10.21
C ASN A 37 -11.25 4.47 10.46
N LEU A 38 -11.46 3.44 9.65
CA LEU A 38 -12.39 2.35 9.88
C LEU A 38 -11.58 1.06 10.04
N LEU A 39 -11.69 0.41 11.18
CA LEU A 39 -10.97 -0.82 11.49
C LEU A 39 -11.95 -1.99 11.63
N ASP A 40 -11.74 -3.04 10.85
CA ASP A 40 -12.41 -4.32 11.00
C ASP A 40 -11.38 -5.46 11.11
N GLU A 41 -10.97 -5.77 12.34
CA GLU A 41 -10.01 -6.85 12.62
C GLU A 41 -10.59 -8.25 12.36
N GLY A 42 -11.91 -8.36 12.18
CA GLY A 42 -12.56 -9.60 11.78
C GLY A 42 -12.23 -10.02 10.35
N LEU A 43 -11.89 -9.09 9.46
CA LEU A 43 -11.57 -9.41 8.06
C LEU A 43 -10.50 -10.49 7.93
N LEU A 44 -9.37 -10.33 8.65
CA LEU A 44 -8.28 -11.32 8.63
C LEU A 44 -8.62 -12.61 9.37
N LYS A 45 -9.46 -12.54 10.40
CA LYS A 45 -9.90 -13.73 11.16
C LYS A 45 -10.85 -14.60 10.34
N ASP A 46 -11.65 -13.97 9.51
CA ASP A 46 -12.73 -14.63 8.75
C ASP A 46 -12.31 -14.99 7.31
N ILE A 47 -11.05 -14.71 6.91
CA ILE A 47 -10.58 -14.88 5.54
C ILE A 47 -10.77 -16.30 5.00
N ASP A 48 -10.55 -17.31 5.81
CA ASP A 48 -10.69 -18.72 5.44
C ASP A 48 -12.10 -19.29 5.71
N SER A 49 -12.95 -18.55 6.43
CA SER A 49 -14.28 -19.02 6.87
C SER A 49 -15.42 -18.45 6.04
N LEU A 50 -15.26 -17.26 5.46
CA LEU A 50 -16.27 -16.63 4.63
C LEU A 50 -16.09 -17.01 3.15
N SER A 51 -17.21 -17.16 2.45
CA SER A 51 -17.18 -17.24 0.99
C SER A 51 -16.77 -15.90 0.37
N SER A 52 -16.25 -15.92 -0.86
CA SER A 52 -15.91 -14.69 -1.60
C SER A 52 -17.08 -13.70 -1.69
N GLN A 53 -18.31 -14.23 -1.85
CA GLN A 53 -19.51 -13.39 -1.88
C GLN A 53 -19.77 -12.68 -0.55
N GLN A 54 -19.63 -13.37 0.58
CA GLN A 54 -19.79 -12.80 1.91
C GLN A 54 -18.71 -11.77 2.22
N MET A 55 -17.47 -12.05 1.83
CA MET A 55 -16.36 -11.12 1.97
C MET A 55 -16.61 -9.85 1.13
N ASN A 56 -17.03 -10.00 -0.13
CA ASN A 56 -17.39 -8.87 -1.00
C ASN A 56 -18.49 -8.01 -0.39
N GLN A 57 -19.56 -8.60 0.16
CA GLN A 57 -20.64 -7.86 0.83
C GLN A 57 -20.12 -7.07 2.04
N ARG A 58 -19.17 -7.63 2.79
CA ARG A 58 -18.58 -6.95 3.95
C ARG A 58 -17.76 -5.73 3.52
N PHE A 59 -16.94 -5.85 2.46
CA PHE A 59 -16.20 -4.73 1.88
C PHE A 59 -17.13 -3.65 1.31
N GLN A 60 -18.19 -4.03 0.62
CA GLN A 60 -19.22 -3.10 0.14
C GLN A 60 -19.91 -2.36 1.29
N SER A 61 -20.19 -3.04 2.41
CA SER A 61 -20.78 -2.43 3.60
C SER A 61 -19.85 -1.40 4.26
N LEU A 62 -18.56 -1.71 4.36
CA LEU A 62 -17.54 -0.79 4.88
C LEU A 62 -17.41 0.45 3.99
N ALA A 63 -17.35 0.25 2.66
CA ALA A 63 -17.29 1.33 1.70
C ALA A 63 -18.58 2.18 1.70
N SER A 64 -19.75 1.55 1.84
CA SER A 64 -21.04 2.24 1.96
C SER A 64 -21.08 3.13 3.21
N TYR A 65 -20.61 2.63 4.35
CA TYR A 65 -20.51 3.43 5.57
C TYR A 65 -19.58 4.64 5.34
N ALA A 66 -18.40 4.41 4.77
CA ALA A 66 -17.44 5.48 4.47
C ALA A 66 -18.05 6.55 3.57
N THR A 67 -18.68 6.15 2.47
CA THR A 67 -19.37 7.04 1.52
C THR A 67 -20.47 7.85 2.22
N GLY A 68 -21.27 7.22 3.10
CA GLY A 68 -22.30 7.87 3.88
C GLY A 68 -21.79 8.97 4.84
N THR A 69 -20.47 9.00 5.13
CA THR A 69 -19.87 10.09 5.90
C THR A 69 -19.52 11.31 5.06
N GLY A 70 -19.72 11.27 3.74
CA GLY A 70 -19.34 12.32 2.80
C GLY A 70 -17.84 12.42 2.59
N CYS A 71 -17.12 11.29 2.52
CA CYS A 71 -15.71 11.29 2.15
C CYS A 71 -15.53 11.49 0.64
N ASP A 72 -14.40 12.10 0.25
CA ASP A 72 -14.05 12.35 -1.16
C ASP A 72 -13.37 11.12 -1.80
N ALA A 73 -12.74 10.24 -0.98
CA ALA A 73 -12.13 9.00 -1.45
C ALA A 73 -12.01 7.96 -0.34
N ILE A 74 -11.81 6.71 -0.74
CA ILE A 74 -11.56 5.57 0.15
C ILE A 74 -10.22 4.94 -0.22
N LEU A 75 -9.37 4.71 0.78
CA LEU A 75 -8.13 3.93 0.65
C LEU A 75 -8.19 2.71 1.58
N PHE A 76 -8.15 1.53 1.00
CA PHE A 76 -7.96 0.28 1.75
C PHE A 76 -6.47 0.03 1.99
N SER A 77 -6.10 -0.46 3.16
CA SER A 77 -4.70 -0.65 3.56
C SER A 77 -4.21 -2.11 3.55
N CYS A 78 -5.06 -3.05 3.16
CA CYS A 78 -4.72 -4.47 3.15
C CYS A 78 -4.88 -5.09 1.76
N SER A 79 -3.77 -5.51 1.15
CA SER A 79 -3.72 -6.03 -0.23
C SER A 79 -4.28 -7.45 -0.38
N VAL A 80 -4.38 -8.21 0.70
CA VAL A 80 -4.89 -9.61 0.68
C VAL A 80 -6.33 -9.70 0.16
N PHE A 81 -7.10 -8.61 0.25
CA PHE A 81 -8.52 -8.54 -0.15
C PHE A 81 -8.74 -7.84 -1.50
N SER A 82 -7.80 -7.93 -2.42
CA SER A 82 -7.83 -7.19 -3.69
C SER A 82 -9.15 -7.38 -4.46
N ASP A 83 -9.64 -8.62 -4.60
CA ASP A 83 -10.88 -8.92 -5.32
C ASP A 83 -12.13 -8.33 -4.64
N SER A 84 -12.15 -8.36 -3.30
CA SER A 84 -13.27 -7.78 -2.55
C SER A 84 -13.30 -6.26 -2.61
N ILE A 85 -12.13 -5.62 -2.65
CA ILE A 85 -12.01 -4.18 -2.88
C ILE A 85 -12.49 -3.83 -4.30
N ASP A 86 -12.11 -4.64 -5.33
CA ASP A 86 -12.58 -4.44 -6.70
C ASP A 86 -14.11 -4.57 -6.81
N SER A 87 -14.73 -5.43 -6.00
CA SER A 87 -16.19 -5.52 -5.93
C SER A 87 -16.83 -4.25 -5.35
N ALA A 88 -16.18 -3.61 -4.37
CA ALA A 88 -16.63 -2.35 -3.81
C ALA A 88 -16.43 -1.18 -4.80
N LYS A 89 -15.30 -1.11 -5.49
CA LYS A 89 -15.02 -0.07 -6.52
C LYS A 89 -16.10 0.04 -7.59
N LYS A 90 -16.77 -1.06 -7.94
CA LYS A 90 -17.79 -1.10 -8.98
C LYS A 90 -19.13 -0.46 -8.58
N ILE A 91 -19.34 -0.18 -7.28
CA ILE A 91 -20.64 0.25 -6.75
C ILE A 91 -20.65 1.76 -6.46
N PHE A 92 -19.50 2.37 -6.20
CA PHE A 92 -19.40 3.76 -5.77
C PHE A 92 -18.72 4.62 -6.84
N ASP A 93 -19.25 5.81 -7.08
CA ASP A 93 -18.70 6.77 -8.06
C ASP A 93 -17.47 7.51 -7.52
N LEU A 94 -17.28 7.53 -6.19
CA LEU A 94 -16.07 8.14 -5.60
C LEU A 94 -14.82 7.28 -5.80
N PRO A 95 -13.61 7.87 -5.81
CA PRO A 95 -12.37 7.14 -5.92
C PRO A 95 -12.19 6.14 -4.76
N VAL A 96 -12.09 4.85 -5.09
CA VAL A 96 -11.76 3.76 -4.16
C VAL A 96 -10.46 3.13 -4.59
N TYR A 97 -9.46 3.12 -3.71
CA TYR A 97 -8.12 2.63 -4.02
C TYR A 97 -7.77 1.36 -3.26
N LYS A 98 -7.13 0.43 -3.98
CA LYS A 98 -6.40 -0.70 -3.39
C LYS A 98 -5.06 -0.21 -2.83
N PRO A 99 -4.49 -0.88 -1.83
CA PRO A 99 -3.25 -0.42 -1.19
C PRO A 99 -2.07 -0.30 -2.15
N ASN A 100 -1.95 -1.22 -3.10
CA ASN A 100 -0.79 -1.29 -4.01
C ASN A 100 -1.05 -0.71 -5.41
N GLU A 101 -2.28 -0.33 -5.74
CA GLU A 101 -2.70 0.02 -7.11
C GLU A 101 -1.82 1.13 -7.73
N ALA A 102 -1.69 2.25 -7.05
CA ALA A 102 -0.89 3.38 -7.55
C ALA A 102 0.62 3.04 -7.66
N MET A 103 1.12 2.20 -6.74
CA MET A 103 2.50 1.74 -6.78
C MET A 103 2.73 0.78 -7.96
N LEU A 104 1.82 -0.14 -8.22
CA LEU A 104 1.88 -1.03 -9.37
C LEU A 104 1.87 -0.25 -10.69
N ASP A 105 0.99 0.73 -10.83
CA ASP A 105 0.97 1.61 -12.01
C ASP A 105 2.31 2.31 -12.24
N SER A 106 2.98 2.73 -11.15
CA SER A 106 4.29 3.37 -11.23
C SER A 106 5.40 2.37 -11.64
N ILE A 107 5.34 1.15 -11.11
CA ILE A 107 6.26 0.05 -11.50
C ILE A 107 6.08 -0.28 -12.99
N TYR A 108 4.83 -0.39 -13.44
CA TYR A 108 4.52 -0.77 -14.83
C TYR A 108 4.98 0.29 -15.82
N LYS A 109 4.82 1.58 -15.51
CA LYS A 109 5.36 2.68 -16.31
C LYS A 109 6.89 2.58 -16.40
N LEU A 110 7.57 2.39 -15.27
CA LEU A 110 9.02 2.27 -15.24
C LEU A 110 9.52 1.04 -16.06
N ALA A 111 8.79 -0.08 -15.99
CA ALA A 111 9.13 -1.29 -16.75
C ALA A 111 8.95 -1.12 -18.27
N GLN A 112 8.01 -0.28 -18.71
CA GLN A 112 7.84 0.04 -20.13
C GLN A 112 8.94 0.96 -20.67
N GLU A 113 9.54 1.79 -19.82
CA GLU A 113 10.62 2.71 -20.19
C GLU A 113 12.00 2.02 -20.24
N LYS A 114 12.15 0.89 -19.55
CA LYS A 114 13.42 0.17 -19.44
C LYS A 114 13.42 -1.09 -20.34
N LYS A 115 14.59 -1.42 -20.91
CA LYS A 115 14.78 -2.68 -21.63
C LYS A 115 14.65 -3.89 -20.71
N GLU A 116 15.13 -3.77 -19.48
CA GLU A 116 15.02 -4.74 -18.40
C GLU A 116 14.98 -3.96 -17.09
N LEU A 117 14.06 -4.31 -16.18
CA LEU A 117 13.95 -3.74 -14.85
C LEU A 117 14.34 -4.79 -13.81
N LYS A 118 15.42 -4.55 -13.09
CA LYS A 118 15.85 -5.40 -11.95
C LYS A 118 15.33 -4.81 -10.65
N MET A 119 14.46 -5.53 -9.98
CA MET A 119 13.85 -5.05 -8.75
C MET A 119 14.00 -6.03 -7.59
N VAL A 120 14.10 -5.48 -6.38
CA VAL A 120 14.02 -6.23 -5.14
C VAL A 120 12.67 -5.95 -4.51
N VAL A 121 11.85 -6.99 -4.37
CA VAL A 121 10.57 -6.95 -3.66
C VAL A 121 10.81 -7.44 -2.24
N MET A 122 10.80 -6.53 -1.27
CA MET A 122 11.10 -6.86 0.12
C MET A 122 9.93 -6.61 1.05
N GLY A 123 9.78 -7.49 2.03
CA GLY A 123 8.70 -7.43 3.00
C GLY A 123 9.03 -8.12 4.31
N THR A 124 8.27 -7.79 5.34
CA THR A 124 8.34 -8.41 6.67
C THR A 124 7.31 -9.53 6.85
N SER A 125 6.62 -9.91 5.77
CA SER A 125 5.71 -11.05 5.64
C SER A 125 6.01 -11.78 4.33
N GLN A 126 6.28 -13.07 4.41
CA GLN A 126 6.54 -13.90 3.22
C GLN A 126 5.35 -13.89 2.25
N LEU A 127 4.12 -13.97 2.79
CA LEU A 127 2.90 -13.92 1.98
C LEU A 127 2.80 -12.62 1.17
N SER A 128 3.13 -11.48 1.76
CA SER A 128 3.10 -10.18 1.07
C SER A 128 4.15 -10.10 -0.04
N VAL A 129 5.35 -10.65 0.20
CA VAL A 129 6.42 -10.72 -0.82
C VAL A 129 5.98 -11.59 -1.99
N ASP A 130 5.44 -12.78 -1.71
CA ASP A 130 5.02 -13.71 -2.75
C ASP A 130 3.82 -13.19 -3.56
N SER A 131 2.82 -12.62 -2.89
CA SER A 131 1.63 -12.07 -3.53
C SER A 131 1.98 -10.93 -4.48
N LEU A 132 2.72 -9.93 -4.02
CA LEU A 132 3.10 -8.79 -4.85
C LEU A 132 4.02 -9.21 -6.01
N SER A 133 4.98 -10.10 -5.74
CA SER A 133 5.88 -10.61 -6.78
C SER A 133 5.14 -11.40 -7.86
N SER A 134 4.12 -12.18 -7.47
CA SER A 134 3.28 -12.93 -8.42
C SER A 134 2.48 -11.97 -9.30
N GLU A 135 1.84 -10.97 -8.71
CA GLU A 135 1.05 -9.96 -9.42
C GLU A 135 1.90 -9.21 -10.47
N ILE A 136 3.09 -8.75 -10.08
CA ILE A 136 4.03 -8.08 -10.99
C ILE A 136 4.51 -9.05 -12.09
N GLY A 137 4.81 -10.30 -11.74
CA GLY A 137 5.28 -11.31 -12.68
C GLY A 137 4.21 -11.70 -13.71
N GLU A 138 2.96 -11.80 -13.33
CA GLU A 138 1.83 -12.06 -14.23
C GLU A 138 1.61 -10.89 -15.20
N TRP A 139 1.64 -9.65 -14.67
CA TRP A 139 1.56 -8.47 -15.51
C TRP A 139 2.72 -8.40 -16.53
N SER A 140 3.96 -8.67 -16.07
CA SER A 140 5.16 -8.69 -16.91
C SER A 140 5.01 -9.66 -18.09
N LYS A 141 4.54 -10.89 -17.84
CA LYS A 141 4.29 -11.89 -18.88
C LYS A 141 3.23 -11.42 -19.89
N THR A 142 2.11 -10.90 -19.37
CA THR A 142 0.98 -10.46 -20.21
C THR A 142 1.36 -9.29 -21.12
N ASN A 143 2.22 -8.39 -20.64
CA ASN A 143 2.60 -7.17 -21.36
C ASN A 143 3.98 -7.26 -22.03
N HIS A 144 4.59 -8.45 -22.05
CA HIS A 144 5.92 -8.69 -22.64
C HIS A 144 7.01 -7.74 -22.10
N ALA A 145 6.88 -7.30 -20.84
CA ALA A 145 7.87 -6.50 -20.17
C ALA A 145 8.96 -7.39 -19.54
N SER A 146 10.22 -6.96 -19.57
CA SER A 146 11.31 -7.69 -18.93
C SER A 146 11.51 -7.17 -17.49
N ILE A 147 11.02 -7.93 -16.52
CA ILE A 147 11.19 -7.63 -15.10
C ILE A 147 11.85 -8.82 -14.41
N GLN A 148 13.03 -8.60 -13.84
CA GLN A 148 13.68 -9.54 -12.93
C GLN A 148 13.32 -9.19 -11.49
N ILE A 149 12.75 -10.13 -10.74
CA ILE A 149 12.30 -9.93 -9.36
C ILE A 149 13.15 -10.78 -8.43
N ASP A 150 13.89 -10.11 -7.54
CA ASP A 150 14.56 -10.73 -6.41
C ASP A 150 13.65 -10.56 -5.18
N LYS A 151 13.21 -11.69 -4.62
CA LYS A 151 12.33 -11.72 -3.46
C LYS A 151 13.15 -11.68 -2.18
N LEU A 152 12.81 -10.79 -1.25
CA LEU A 152 13.49 -10.68 0.03
C LEU A 152 12.49 -10.63 1.20
N PHE A 153 12.46 -11.70 1.97
CA PHE A 153 11.75 -11.75 3.24
C PHE A 153 12.68 -11.33 4.38
N ILE A 154 12.29 -10.33 5.16
CA ILE A 154 13.02 -9.83 6.34
C ILE A 154 12.41 -10.49 7.57
N ASP A 155 12.94 -11.65 7.92
CA ASP A 155 12.48 -12.45 9.06
C ASP A 155 12.56 -11.64 10.37
N GLN A 156 11.65 -11.93 11.32
CA GLN A 156 11.54 -11.31 12.64
C GLN A 156 11.16 -9.81 12.66
N ALA A 157 11.31 -9.07 11.57
CA ALA A 157 11.01 -7.64 11.57
C ALA A 157 9.54 -7.34 11.95
N PHE A 158 8.58 -8.15 11.46
CA PHE A 158 7.16 -7.98 11.80
C PHE A 158 6.87 -8.24 13.29
N GLU A 159 7.57 -9.20 13.90
CA GLU A 159 7.43 -9.48 15.34
C GLU A 159 7.94 -8.32 16.20
N LEU A 160 9.04 -7.68 15.80
CA LEU A 160 9.57 -6.50 16.48
C LEU A 160 8.55 -5.36 16.46
N LEU A 161 7.90 -5.13 15.33
CA LEU A 161 6.82 -4.15 15.20
C LEU A 161 5.65 -4.48 16.14
N GLY A 162 5.21 -5.74 16.18
CA GLY A 162 4.15 -6.21 17.08
C GLY A 162 4.49 -6.05 18.57
N LYS A 163 5.78 -6.05 18.92
CA LYS A 163 6.31 -5.78 20.28
C LYS A 163 6.54 -4.30 20.56
N GLY A 164 6.19 -3.39 19.62
CA GLY A 164 6.41 -1.95 19.77
C GLY A 164 7.87 -1.51 19.58
N GLN A 165 8.73 -2.38 19.04
CA GLN A 165 10.16 -2.11 18.81
C GLN A 165 10.39 -1.56 17.40
N LEU A 166 9.79 -0.40 17.12
CA LEU A 166 9.78 0.23 15.80
C LEU A 166 11.21 0.51 15.29
N ASP A 167 12.08 1.03 16.14
CA ASP A 167 13.45 1.38 15.74
C ASP A 167 14.24 0.14 15.27
N LEU A 168 14.04 -1.01 15.91
CA LEU A 168 14.68 -2.27 15.50
C LEU A 168 14.07 -2.83 14.21
N HIS A 169 12.75 -2.74 14.04
CA HIS A 169 12.07 -3.06 12.80
C HIS A 169 12.64 -2.26 11.64
N ASP A 170 12.71 -0.94 11.79
CA ASP A 170 13.19 -0.03 10.75
C ASP A 170 14.68 -0.21 10.45
N ALA A 171 15.49 -0.46 11.47
CA ALA A 171 16.91 -0.78 11.29
C ALA A 171 17.15 -2.05 10.48
N MET A 172 16.33 -3.10 10.67
CA MET A 172 16.42 -4.33 9.88
C MET A 172 16.07 -4.09 8.40
N ILE A 173 15.05 -3.29 8.13
CA ILE A 173 14.66 -2.92 6.77
C ILE A 173 15.78 -2.10 6.10
N MET A 174 16.30 -1.11 6.79
CA MET A 174 17.41 -0.28 6.29
C MET A 174 18.67 -1.11 5.98
N ASP A 175 19.00 -2.10 6.85
CA ASP A 175 20.13 -3.00 6.61
C ASP A 175 19.90 -3.90 5.38
N ALA A 176 18.68 -4.38 5.20
CA ALA A 176 18.29 -5.11 3.99
C ALA A 176 18.41 -4.24 2.72
N VAL A 177 18.01 -2.97 2.77
CA VAL A 177 18.19 -2.01 1.66
C VAL A 177 19.67 -1.82 1.34
N LYS A 178 20.55 -1.61 2.34
CA LYS A 178 21.99 -1.46 2.15
C LYS A 178 22.63 -2.65 1.43
N LYS A 179 22.14 -3.86 1.66
CA LYS A 179 22.67 -5.10 1.04
C LYS A 179 22.16 -5.30 -0.40
N ASN A 180 21.18 -4.54 -0.86
CA ASN A 180 20.52 -4.73 -2.16
C ASN A 180 20.66 -3.54 -3.11
N GLN A 181 21.84 -2.90 -3.10
CA GLN A 181 22.15 -1.72 -3.93
C GLN A 181 22.29 -1.99 -5.44
N HIS A 182 22.23 -3.25 -5.85
CA HIS A 182 22.35 -3.68 -7.25
C HIS A 182 21.03 -3.55 -8.03
N ALA A 183 19.91 -3.31 -7.33
CA ALA A 183 18.60 -3.19 -7.94
C ALA A 183 18.43 -1.85 -8.67
N ASP A 184 17.62 -1.83 -9.73
CA ASP A 184 17.12 -0.61 -10.35
C ASP A 184 15.97 0.01 -9.54
N LEU A 185 15.28 -0.82 -8.75
CA LEU A 185 14.14 -0.43 -7.92
C LEU A 185 14.04 -1.36 -6.70
N ILE A 186 13.78 -0.78 -5.54
CA ILE A 186 13.42 -1.51 -4.31
C ILE A 186 11.94 -1.25 -4.03
N VAL A 187 11.18 -2.28 -3.69
CA VAL A 187 9.74 -2.19 -3.41
C VAL A 187 9.44 -2.73 -2.02
N PHE A 188 8.81 -1.91 -1.19
CA PHE A 188 8.29 -2.31 0.12
C PHE A 188 6.87 -2.84 -0.02
N THR A 189 6.64 -4.09 0.39
CA THR A 189 5.37 -4.78 0.16
C THR A 189 4.25 -4.40 1.14
N GLN A 190 4.57 -3.75 2.26
CA GLN A 190 3.62 -3.52 3.34
C GLN A 190 3.58 -2.06 3.79
N PHE A 191 2.38 -1.61 4.17
CA PHE A 191 2.17 -0.28 4.75
C PHE A 191 2.98 -0.06 6.03
N SER A 192 3.13 -1.11 6.84
CA SER A 192 3.93 -1.07 8.07
C SER A 192 5.40 -0.73 7.86
N MET A 193 5.94 -0.91 6.65
CA MET A 193 7.34 -0.58 6.32
C MET A 193 7.55 0.91 5.98
N ALA A 194 6.48 1.70 5.90
CA ALA A 194 6.59 3.13 5.56
C ALA A 194 7.40 3.93 6.59
N SER A 195 7.46 3.51 7.85
CA SER A 195 8.28 4.14 8.88
C SER A 195 9.77 4.13 8.55
N ALA A 196 10.25 3.04 7.93
CA ALA A 196 11.64 2.89 7.51
C ALA A 196 11.98 3.63 6.21
N PHE A 197 10.99 4.14 5.46
CA PHE A 197 11.16 4.64 4.10
C PHE A 197 12.22 5.76 4.01
N LYS A 198 12.08 6.82 4.82
CA LYS A 198 12.94 8.01 4.74
C LYS A 198 14.41 7.66 4.99
N GLN A 199 14.68 6.92 6.06
CA GLN A 199 16.03 6.48 6.41
C GLN A 199 16.60 5.49 5.38
N SER A 200 15.76 4.60 4.85
CA SER A 200 16.15 3.67 3.78
C SER A 200 16.50 4.41 2.49
N GLN A 201 15.76 5.45 2.15
CA GLN A 201 16.02 6.25 0.95
C GLN A 201 17.35 7.03 1.04
N GLU A 202 17.75 7.47 2.24
CA GLU A 202 19.04 8.15 2.47
C GLU A 202 20.25 7.22 2.22
N VAL A 203 20.09 5.91 2.38
CA VAL A 203 21.16 4.92 2.24
C VAL A 203 21.07 4.09 0.95
N SER A 204 20.00 4.27 0.17
CA SER A 204 19.78 3.54 -1.08
C SER A 204 20.33 4.29 -2.29
N SER A 205 20.99 3.58 -3.21
CA SER A 205 21.35 4.10 -4.53
C SER A 205 20.20 3.96 -5.55
N ALA A 206 19.25 3.06 -5.28
CA ALA A 206 18.06 2.83 -6.09
C ALA A 206 16.84 3.57 -5.51
N PRO A 207 15.88 4.00 -6.35
CA PRO A 207 14.59 4.47 -5.85
C PRO A 207 13.89 3.37 -5.04
N ILE A 208 13.18 3.81 -3.99
CA ILE A 208 12.37 2.92 -3.17
C ILE A 208 10.90 3.27 -3.39
N PHE A 209 10.08 2.28 -3.73
CA PHE A 209 8.63 2.44 -3.82
C PHE A 209 7.97 1.85 -2.57
N SER A 210 7.10 2.66 -1.98
CA SER A 210 6.32 2.29 -0.79
C SER A 210 4.85 2.59 -1.09
N ALA A 211 4.01 1.57 -1.02
CA ALA A 211 2.61 1.66 -1.40
C ALA A 211 1.85 2.81 -0.70
N PRO A 212 1.96 3.03 0.62
CA PRO A 212 1.23 4.12 1.27
C PRO A 212 1.66 5.50 0.77
N ILE A 213 2.95 5.71 0.50
CA ILE A 213 3.47 7.01 0.06
C ILE A 213 2.95 7.33 -1.35
N ILE A 214 3.07 6.37 -2.27
CA ILE A 214 2.60 6.56 -3.64
C ILE A 214 1.06 6.70 -3.67
N ALA A 215 0.34 5.92 -2.85
CA ALA A 215 -1.11 6.03 -2.76
C ALA A 215 -1.56 7.43 -2.27
N VAL A 216 -0.92 7.99 -1.23
CA VAL A 216 -1.23 9.33 -0.71
C VAL A 216 -0.96 10.41 -1.77
N GLN A 217 0.20 10.35 -2.44
CA GLN A 217 0.56 11.31 -3.49
C GLN A 217 -0.37 11.22 -4.71
N THR A 218 -0.79 10.00 -5.08
CA THR A 218 -1.76 9.80 -6.18
C THR A 218 -3.14 10.32 -5.81
N LEU A 219 -3.61 10.05 -4.59
CA LEU A 219 -4.87 10.59 -4.07
C LEU A 219 -4.85 12.11 -4.04
N GLN A 220 -3.79 12.73 -3.52
CA GLN A 220 -3.62 14.17 -3.49
C GLN A 220 -3.74 14.76 -4.89
N THR A 221 -2.97 14.22 -5.84
CA THR A 221 -2.98 14.71 -7.22
C THR A 221 -4.39 14.61 -7.82
N ARG A 222 -5.06 13.47 -7.66
CA ARG A 222 -6.39 13.26 -8.24
C ARG A 222 -7.45 14.16 -7.64
N ILE A 223 -7.54 14.24 -6.31
CA ILE A 223 -8.57 15.03 -5.63
C ILE A 223 -8.36 16.53 -5.83
N THR A 224 -7.12 17.01 -5.94
CA THR A 224 -6.83 18.42 -6.18
C THR A 224 -7.08 18.84 -7.64
N HIS A 225 -6.99 17.93 -8.60
CA HIS A 225 -7.27 18.22 -10.02
C HIS A 225 -8.77 18.10 -10.38
N GLU A 226 -9.55 17.35 -9.62
CA GLU A 226 -11.00 17.18 -9.85
C GLU A 226 -11.86 18.27 -9.14
N ARG A 227 -11.25 19.16 -8.34
CA ARG A 227 -11.86 20.33 -7.69
C ARG A 227 -11.55 21.61 -8.44
#